data_0794ed82dbaf87679573d373ca7cf3e1
#
_entry.id   0794ed82dbaf87679573d373ca7cf3e1
#
_cell.length_a   1.000
_cell.length_b   1.000
_cell.length_c   1.000
_cell.angle_alpha   90.00
_cell.angle_beta   90.00
_cell.angle_gamma   90.00
#
_symmetry.space_group_name_H-M   'P 1'
#
loop_
_entity.id
_entity.type
_entity.pdbx_description
1 polymer ?
#
loop_
_entity_poly.entity_id
_entity_poly.type
_entity_poly.pdbx_seq_one_letter_code
_entity_poly.pdbx_strand_id
1 'polypeptide(L)'
;MVSSLHIDAANPYITLVGKGRKSRNVPLMSKTVKHLKNYLKEFHPNGDDSPLFYSLMDGRPHKLSTDSISLILKNAADTAQKSCESVPENVHCHLMRKTKAMDLYKNGVPLPFIMQLLGHESMSTTSGFYAFATLEMMSEAINKSAPKMADDEKLWKKEAVRKVIYSLD
;
A
#
# COMPACT_ATOMS: atom_id res chain seq x y z
N MET A 1 1.70 -20.49 4.76
CA MET A 1 2.37 -21.31 5.77
C MET A 1 3.13 -20.40 6.71
N VAL A 2 3.41 -20.82 7.92
CA VAL A 2 4.26 -20.06 8.86
C VAL A 2 5.66 -19.91 8.29
N SER A 3 6.20 -20.94 7.63
CA SER A 3 7.50 -20.93 6.95
C SER A 3 7.68 -19.82 5.89
N SER A 4 6.57 -19.24 5.41
CA SER A 4 6.65 -18.10 4.48
C SER A 4 7.01 -16.77 5.16
N LEU A 5 7.01 -16.71 6.50
CA LEU A 5 7.33 -15.51 7.27
C LEU A 5 8.82 -15.47 7.63
N HIS A 6 9.47 -14.37 7.29
CA HIS A 6 10.89 -14.12 7.61
C HIS A 6 10.99 -12.88 8.52
N ILE A 7 10.39 -13.02 9.73
CA ILE A 7 10.22 -11.90 10.68
C ILE A 7 11.46 -11.56 11.49
N ASP A 8 12.43 -12.47 11.53
CA ASP A 8 13.71 -12.28 12.24
C ASP A 8 14.86 -11.88 11.29
N ALA A 9 14.58 -11.72 10.00
CA ALA A 9 15.54 -11.17 9.05
C ALA A 9 15.83 -9.69 9.37
N ALA A 10 17.02 -9.21 8.96
CA ALA A 10 17.39 -7.79 9.10
C ALA A 10 16.34 -6.85 8.51
N ASN A 11 15.75 -7.23 7.37
CA ASN A 11 14.58 -6.58 6.78
C ASN A 11 13.45 -7.60 6.73
N PRO A 12 12.51 -7.59 7.68
CA PRO A 12 11.44 -8.58 7.76
C PRO A 12 10.54 -8.57 6.51
N TYR A 13 10.22 -9.75 6.01
CA TYR A 13 9.36 -9.91 4.83
C TYR A 13 8.53 -11.19 4.90
N ILE A 14 7.54 -11.29 4.00
CA ILE A 14 6.79 -12.52 3.74
C ILE A 14 6.98 -12.92 2.28
N THR A 15 7.22 -14.22 2.04
CA THR A 15 7.26 -14.79 0.69
C THR A 15 5.85 -15.21 0.27
N LEU A 16 5.36 -14.64 -0.82
CA LEU A 16 4.06 -14.97 -1.41
C LEU A 16 4.25 -15.67 -2.75
N VAL A 17 3.54 -16.76 -2.96
CA VAL A 17 3.47 -17.47 -4.25
C VAL A 17 2.20 -17.04 -4.96
N GLY A 18 2.35 -16.43 -6.13
CA GLY A 18 1.26 -15.93 -6.98
C GLY A 18 0.90 -16.88 -8.11
N LYS A 19 0.15 -16.35 -9.09
CA LYS A 19 -0.22 -17.04 -10.31
C LYS A 19 1.03 -17.49 -11.08
N GLY A 20 1.00 -18.68 -11.65
CA GLY A 20 2.15 -19.23 -12.37
C GLY A 20 3.32 -19.65 -11.47
N ARG A 21 3.09 -19.89 -10.17
CA ARG A 21 4.10 -20.26 -9.16
C ARG A 21 5.22 -19.21 -8.99
N LYS A 22 5.00 -17.98 -9.46
CA LYS A 22 5.97 -16.89 -9.25
C LYS A 22 5.95 -16.46 -7.79
N SER A 23 7.10 -16.49 -7.16
CA SER A 23 7.26 -16.02 -5.78
C SER A 23 7.69 -14.55 -5.76
N ARG A 24 7.26 -13.84 -4.72
CA ARG A 24 7.73 -12.48 -4.43
C ARG A 24 7.85 -12.27 -2.93
N ASN A 25 8.80 -11.44 -2.55
CA ASN A 25 8.97 -11.03 -1.17
C ASN A 25 8.29 -9.68 -0.95
N VAL A 26 7.44 -9.62 0.08
CA VAL A 26 6.72 -8.42 0.47
C VAL A 26 7.28 -7.95 1.81
N PRO A 27 7.91 -6.78 1.90
CA PRO A 27 8.46 -6.27 3.16
C PRO A 27 7.34 -6.01 4.17
N LEU A 28 7.64 -6.24 5.44
CA LEU A 28 6.73 -6.09 6.56
C LEU A 28 7.07 -4.85 7.37
N MET A 29 6.08 -4.05 7.70
CA MET A 29 6.23 -2.91 8.61
C MET A 29 6.49 -3.40 10.03
N SER A 30 7.29 -2.68 10.83
CA SER A 30 7.64 -3.03 12.21
C SER A 30 6.40 -3.29 13.09
N LYS A 31 5.33 -2.51 12.91
CA LYS A 31 4.06 -2.74 13.60
C LYS A 31 3.44 -4.09 13.24
N THR A 32 3.47 -4.46 11.96
CA THR A 32 2.96 -5.75 11.47
C THR A 32 3.78 -6.91 12.04
N VAL A 33 5.11 -6.77 12.06
CA VAL A 33 6.01 -7.78 12.64
C VAL A 33 5.69 -8.01 14.12
N LYS A 34 5.47 -6.93 14.90
CA LYS A 34 5.08 -7.04 16.31
C LYS A 34 3.77 -7.81 16.50
N HIS A 35 2.75 -7.51 15.69
CA HIS A 35 1.48 -8.23 15.74
C HIS A 35 1.64 -9.70 15.34
N LEU A 36 2.40 -9.99 14.28
CA LEU A 36 2.66 -11.35 13.85
C LEU A 36 3.42 -12.16 14.91
N LYS A 37 4.42 -11.59 15.58
CA LYS A 37 5.13 -12.26 16.68
C LYS A 37 4.17 -12.62 17.82
N ASN A 38 3.30 -11.72 18.22
CA ASN A 38 2.30 -12.00 19.26
C ASN A 38 1.34 -13.09 18.79
N TYR A 39 0.86 -13.01 17.56
CA TYR A 39 -0.04 -14.01 16.96
C TYR A 39 0.62 -15.41 16.92
N LEU A 40 1.86 -15.50 16.45
CA LEU A 40 2.58 -16.76 16.39
C LEU A 40 2.77 -17.36 17.78
N LYS A 41 3.10 -16.54 18.77
CA LYS A 41 3.28 -17.01 20.17
C LYS A 41 1.98 -17.60 20.74
N GLU A 42 0.84 -17.03 20.39
CA GLU A 42 -0.47 -17.44 20.92
C GLU A 42 -1.06 -18.63 20.15
N PHE A 43 -0.99 -18.61 18.82
CA PHE A 43 -1.69 -19.56 17.95
C PHE A 43 -0.77 -20.62 17.32
N HIS A 44 0.55 -20.44 17.36
CA HIS A 44 1.54 -21.37 16.82
C HIS A 44 2.67 -21.67 17.84
N PRO A 45 2.35 -22.05 19.09
CA PRO A 45 3.35 -22.18 20.15
C PRO A 45 4.42 -23.25 19.86
N ASN A 46 4.07 -24.26 19.07
CA ASN A 46 4.99 -25.37 18.75
C ASN A 46 5.91 -25.08 17.55
N GLY A 47 5.74 -23.94 16.88
CA GLY A 47 6.54 -23.56 15.71
C GLY A 47 6.34 -24.45 14.47
N ASP A 48 5.25 -25.21 14.41
CA ASP A 48 4.94 -26.09 13.28
C ASP A 48 4.67 -25.31 12.00
N ASP A 49 5.07 -25.85 10.84
CA ASP A 49 4.76 -25.27 9.52
C ASP A 49 3.31 -25.55 9.12
N SER A 50 2.39 -24.95 9.85
CA SER A 50 0.95 -24.98 9.63
C SER A 50 0.49 -23.75 8.83
N PRO A 51 -0.77 -23.74 8.34
CA PRO A 51 -1.33 -22.53 7.73
C PRO A 51 -1.27 -21.34 8.70
N LEU A 52 -0.71 -20.20 8.25
CA LEU A 52 -0.58 -19.01 9.11
C LEU A 52 -1.90 -18.57 9.72
N PHE A 53 -2.94 -18.48 8.90
CA PHE A 53 -4.32 -18.24 9.36
C PHE A 53 -5.16 -19.49 9.09
N TYR A 54 -5.81 -19.98 10.11
CA TYR A 54 -6.55 -21.24 10.06
C TYR A 54 -7.87 -21.17 10.85
N SER A 55 -8.76 -22.07 10.55
CA SER A 55 -9.90 -22.45 11.39
C SER A 55 -9.66 -23.84 11.95
N LEU A 56 -10.24 -24.15 13.09
CA LEU A 56 -10.25 -25.50 13.63
C LEU A 56 -11.47 -26.26 13.09
N MET A 57 -11.20 -27.40 12.47
CA MET A 57 -12.24 -28.37 12.09
C MET A 57 -11.81 -29.72 12.68
N ASP A 58 -12.66 -30.31 13.48
CA ASP A 58 -12.36 -31.57 14.21
C ASP A 58 -11.04 -31.52 15.00
N GLY A 59 -10.75 -30.37 15.61
CA GLY A 59 -9.51 -30.13 16.37
C GLY A 59 -8.25 -29.96 15.54
N ARG A 60 -8.35 -29.95 14.21
CA ARG A 60 -7.20 -29.78 13.29
C ARG A 60 -7.22 -28.42 12.62
N PRO A 61 -6.03 -27.80 12.44
CA PRO A 61 -5.92 -26.51 11.74
C PRO A 61 -6.13 -26.69 10.23
N HIS A 62 -7.15 -26.05 9.71
CA HIS A 62 -7.44 -25.96 8.27
C HIS A 62 -7.23 -24.54 7.75
N LYS A 63 -6.52 -24.40 6.65
CA LYS A 63 -6.30 -23.11 5.99
C LYS A 63 -7.63 -22.40 5.74
N LEU A 64 -7.72 -21.14 6.12
CA LEU A 64 -8.89 -20.31 5.81
C LEU A 64 -9.13 -20.24 4.30
N SER A 65 -10.38 -20.44 3.91
CA SER A 65 -10.81 -20.24 2.53
C SER A 65 -10.89 -18.75 2.19
N THR A 66 -10.87 -18.42 0.91
CA THR A 66 -11.08 -17.05 0.42
C THR A 66 -12.43 -16.50 0.86
N ASP A 67 -13.45 -17.35 0.92
CA ASP A 67 -14.81 -16.97 1.33
C ASP A 67 -14.88 -16.66 2.83
N SER A 68 -14.19 -17.47 3.66
CA SER A 68 -14.07 -17.19 5.09
C SER A 68 -13.38 -15.85 5.35
N ILE A 69 -12.30 -15.55 4.62
CA ILE A 69 -11.60 -14.27 4.75
C ILE A 69 -12.50 -13.11 4.31
N SER A 70 -13.25 -13.30 3.21
CA SER A 70 -14.19 -12.28 2.71
C SER A 70 -15.33 -12.02 3.70
N LEU A 71 -15.85 -13.06 4.35
CA LEU A 71 -16.87 -12.94 5.37
C LEU A 71 -16.36 -12.20 6.63
N ILE A 72 -15.15 -12.55 7.10
CA ILE A 72 -14.51 -11.86 8.23
C ILE A 72 -14.38 -10.37 7.92
N LEU A 73 -13.91 -10.04 6.71
CA LEU A 73 -13.71 -8.66 6.30
C LEU A 73 -15.03 -7.89 6.21
N LYS A 74 -16.08 -8.52 5.66
CA LYS A 74 -17.42 -7.95 5.58
C LYS A 74 -17.98 -7.66 6.98
N ASN A 75 -17.95 -8.64 7.89
CA ASN A 75 -18.43 -8.46 9.26
C ASN A 75 -17.69 -7.34 10.00
N ALA A 76 -16.37 -7.23 9.77
CA ALA A 76 -15.58 -6.14 10.35
C ALA A 76 -15.99 -4.77 9.77
N ALA A 77 -16.26 -4.69 8.46
CA ALA A 77 -16.74 -3.47 7.80
C ALA A 77 -18.13 -3.06 8.31
N ASP A 78 -19.07 -4.00 8.38
CA ASP A 78 -20.44 -3.76 8.89
C ASP A 78 -20.41 -3.25 10.35
N THR A 79 -19.46 -3.75 11.13
CA THR A 79 -19.26 -3.28 12.51
C THR A 79 -18.67 -1.87 12.54
N ALA A 80 -17.69 -1.59 11.70
CA ALA A 80 -17.04 -0.29 11.62
C ALA A 80 -17.98 0.80 11.08
N GLN A 81 -18.90 0.48 10.16
CA GLN A 81 -19.88 1.42 9.62
C GLN A 81 -20.79 2.00 10.69
N LYS A 82 -21.09 1.24 11.76
CA LYS A 82 -21.93 1.72 12.88
C LYS A 82 -21.32 2.92 13.60
N SER A 83 -20.00 3.08 13.52
CA SER A 83 -19.26 4.17 14.16
C SER A 83 -18.60 5.14 13.17
N CYS A 84 -18.52 4.79 11.88
CA CYS A 84 -17.88 5.58 10.86
C CYS A 84 -18.60 5.39 9.51
N GLU A 85 -19.42 6.35 9.13
CA GLU A 85 -20.19 6.34 7.87
C GLU A 85 -19.32 6.35 6.61
N SER A 86 -18.07 6.79 6.71
CA SER A 86 -17.14 6.82 5.57
C SER A 86 -16.59 5.44 5.18
N VAL A 87 -16.90 4.38 5.95
CA VAL A 87 -16.52 3.01 5.57
C VAL A 87 -17.41 2.56 4.40
N PRO A 88 -16.84 2.12 3.26
CA PRO A 88 -17.62 1.67 2.11
C PRO A 88 -18.50 0.47 2.44
N GLU A 89 -19.70 0.38 1.83
CA GLU A 89 -20.63 -0.75 2.03
C GLU A 89 -20.05 -2.09 1.51
N ASN A 90 -19.28 -2.05 0.42
CA ASN A 90 -18.74 -3.24 -0.24
C ASN A 90 -17.24 -3.42 0.02
N VAL A 91 -16.87 -3.67 1.26
CA VAL A 91 -15.47 -3.96 1.61
C VAL A 91 -15.11 -5.39 1.26
N HIS A 92 -14.06 -5.56 0.46
CA HIS A 92 -13.54 -6.86 0.03
C HIS A 92 -12.00 -6.81 -0.09
N CYS A 93 -11.35 -7.96 -0.11
CA CYS A 93 -9.88 -8.06 -0.09
C CYS A 93 -9.20 -7.24 -1.20
N HIS A 94 -9.80 -7.21 -2.40
CA HIS A 94 -9.25 -6.46 -3.51
C HIS A 94 -9.33 -4.93 -3.31
N LEU A 95 -10.38 -4.45 -2.61
CA LEU A 95 -10.49 -3.05 -2.21
C LEU A 95 -9.38 -2.66 -1.25
N MET A 96 -9.12 -3.46 -0.22
CA MET A 96 -8.02 -3.21 0.73
C MET A 96 -6.66 -3.13 0.03
N ARG A 97 -6.43 -4.02 -0.94
CA ARG A 97 -5.23 -4.02 -1.76
C ARG A 97 -5.11 -2.74 -2.60
N LYS A 98 -6.20 -2.30 -3.23
CA LYS A 98 -6.26 -1.06 -4.00
C LYS A 98 -6.01 0.16 -3.14
N THR A 99 -6.65 0.24 -1.97
CA THR A 99 -6.46 1.32 -1.01
C THR A 99 -5.00 1.43 -0.58
N LYS A 100 -4.35 0.30 -0.25
CA LYS A 100 -2.93 0.32 0.12
C LYS A 100 -2.02 0.73 -1.03
N ALA A 101 -2.33 0.31 -2.24
CA ALA A 101 -1.59 0.72 -3.43
C ALA A 101 -1.68 2.24 -3.66
N MET A 102 -2.88 2.80 -3.52
CA MET A 102 -3.13 4.24 -3.65
C MET A 102 -2.44 5.04 -2.52
N ASP A 103 -2.46 4.51 -1.29
CA ASP A 103 -1.74 5.10 -0.16
C ASP A 103 -0.22 5.19 -0.43
N LEU A 104 0.38 4.10 -0.91
CA LEU A 104 1.80 4.09 -1.30
C LEU A 104 2.09 5.10 -2.41
N TYR A 105 1.23 5.17 -3.42
CA TYR A 105 1.36 6.09 -4.53
C TYR A 105 1.30 7.56 -4.07
N LYS A 106 0.31 7.91 -3.24
CA LYS A 106 0.17 9.25 -2.65
C LYS A 106 1.37 9.63 -1.78
N ASN A 107 2.01 8.65 -1.13
CA ASN A 107 3.24 8.85 -0.36
C ASN A 107 4.51 8.86 -1.22
N GLY A 108 4.40 8.95 -2.54
CA GLY A 108 5.51 9.12 -3.46
C GLY A 108 6.33 7.85 -3.75
N VAL A 109 5.80 6.66 -3.41
CA VAL A 109 6.45 5.40 -3.78
C VAL A 109 6.38 5.22 -5.30
N PRO A 110 7.51 5.01 -6.00
CA PRO A 110 7.52 4.84 -7.45
C PRO A 110 6.64 3.68 -7.90
N LEU A 111 5.88 3.89 -8.97
CA LEU A 111 4.92 2.92 -9.50
C LEU A 111 5.50 1.52 -9.76
N PRO A 112 6.74 1.35 -10.29
CA PRO A 112 7.33 0.03 -10.47
C PRO A 112 7.45 -0.78 -9.17
N PHE A 113 7.77 -0.13 -8.04
CA PHE A 113 7.84 -0.80 -6.74
C PHE A 113 6.45 -1.23 -6.25
N ILE A 114 5.43 -0.40 -6.46
CA ILE A 114 4.05 -0.74 -6.13
C ILE A 114 3.60 -1.94 -6.96
N MET A 115 3.92 -1.97 -8.26
CA MET A 115 3.62 -3.11 -9.14
C MET A 115 4.28 -4.40 -8.65
N GLN A 116 5.56 -4.34 -8.32
CA GLN A 116 6.31 -5.48 -7.78
C GLN A 116 5.69 -5.98 -6.47
N LEU A 117 5.37 -5.08 -5.55
CA LEU A 117 4.71 -5.38 -4.29
C LEU A 117 3.37 -6.09 -4.51
N LEU A 118 2.59 -5.60 -5.46
CA LEU A 118 1.31 -6.17 -5.81
C LEU A 118 1.43 -7.45 -6.67
N GLY A 119 2.56 -7.68 -7.32
CA GLY A 119 2.77 -8.79 -8.26
C GLY A 119 1.93 -8.64 -9.53
N HIS A 120 1.83 -7.42 -10.04
CA HIS A 120 1.23 -7.13 -11.34
C HIS A 120 2.28 -7.34 -12.44
N GLU A 121 1.97 -8.17 -13.42
CA GLU A 121 2.87 -8.47 -14.53
C GLU A 121 2.82 -7.41 -15.64
N SER A 122 1.74 -6.63 -15.72
CA SER A 122 1.53 -5.64 -16.78
C SER A 122 1.30 -4.25 -16.21
N MET A 123 1.96 -3.26 -16.80
CA MET A 123 1.72 -1.85 -16.51
C MET A 123 0.27 -1.44 -16.81
N SER A 124 -0.36 -2.02 -17.84
CA SER A 124 -1.74 -1.70 -18.22
C SER A 124 -2.74 -2.00 -17.10
N THR A 125 -2.50 -3.06 -16.32
CA THR A 125 -3.36 -3.39 -15.16
C THR A 125 -3.23 -2.36 -14.03
N THR A 126 -2.11 -1.64 -13.99
CA THR A 126 -1.79 -0.71 -12.93
C THR A 126 -1.99 0.74 -13.39
N SER A 127 -1.62 1.09 -14.62
CA SER A 127 -1.70 2.45 -15.15
C SER A 127 -3.12 2.99 -15.23
N GLY A 128 -4.10 2.19 -15.61
CA GLY A 128 -5.51 2.59 -15.61
C GLY A 128 -6.05 2.95 -14.24
N PHE A 129 -5.39 2.49 -13.18
CA PHE A 129 -5.77 2.76 -11.80
C PHE A 129 -5.13 4.04 -11.25
N TYR A 130 -3.94 4.40 -11.76
CA TYR A 130 -3.14 5.56 -11.33
C TYR A 130 -3.16 6.71 -12.33
N ALA A 131 -3.93 6.59 -13.41
CA ALA A 131 -4.10 7.65 -14.41
C ALA A 131 -4.73 8.95 -13.83
N PHE A 132 -5.23 8.87 -12.60
CA PHE A 132 -5.73 10.02 -11.86
C PHE A 132 -4.70 10.51 -10.84
N ALA A 133 -3.57 11.05 -11.35
CA ALA A 133 -2.79 11.95 -10.53
C ALA A 133 -3.72 13.13 -10.19
N THR A 134 -4.07 13.27 -8.90
CA THR A 134 -4.91 14.38 -8.49
C THR A 134 -4.17 15.69 -8.74
N LEU A 135 -4.89 16.78 -9.01
CA LEU A 135 -4.31 18.12 -9.12
C LEU A 135 -3.39 18.46 -7.94
N GLU A 136 -3.74 17.96 -6.75
CA GLU A 136 -2.93 18.08 -5.52
C GLU A 136 -1.56 17.42 -5.66
N MET A 137 -1.50 16.17 -6.18
CA MET A 137 -0.24 15.46 -6.39
C MET A 137 0.64 16.14 -7.44
N MET A 138 0.03 16.66 -8.50
CA MET A 138 0.74 17.44 -9.52
C MET A 138 1.30 18.74 -8.92
N SER A 139 0.48 19.45 -8.15
CA SER A 139 0.88 20.68 -7.46
C SER A 139 2.03 20.44 -6.48
N GLU A 140 1.95 19.38 -5.66
CA GLU A 140 3.04 19.02 -4.77
C GLU A 140 4.33 18.65 -5.51
N ALA A 141 4.22 17.88 -6.60
CA ALA A 141 5.38 17.51 -7.41
C ALA A 141 6.05 18.74 -8.04
N ILE A 142 5.26 19.67 -8.56
CA ILE A 142 5.75 20.94 -9.12
C ILE A 142 6.42 21.77 -8.02
N ASN A 143 5.79 21.91 -6.85
CA ASN A 143 6.34 22.67 -5.74
C ASN A 143 7.62 22.04 -5.17
N LYS A 144 7.72 20.71 -5.12
CA LYS A 144 8.95 20.00 -4.72
C LYS A 144 10.07 20.12 -5.74
N SER A 145 9.74 20.20 -7.01
CA SER A 145 10.72 20.34 -8.12
C SER A 145 11.09 21.80 -8.41
N ALA A 146 10.29 22.75 -7.93
CA ALA A 146 10.60 24.15 -8.09
C ALA A 146 11.90 24.48 -7.34
N PRO A 147 12.88 25.10 -7.97
CA PRO A 147 14.06 25.60 -7.27
C PRO A 147 13.56 26.52 -6.16
N LYS A 148 14.13 26.38 -4.95
CA LYS A 148 13.90 27.35 -3.86
C LYS A 148 14.39 28.71 -4.38
N MET A 149 13.49 29.45 -4.99
CA MET A 149 13.76 30.86 -5.26
C MET A 149 13.89 31.51 -3.88
N ALA A 150 15.06 32.08 -3.64
CA ALA A 150 15.23 32.98 -2.51
C ALA A 150 14.10 34.02 -2.58
N ASP A 151 13.57 34.39 -1.43
CA ASP A 151 12.46 35.35 -1.25
C ASP A 151 12.85 36.78 -1.71
N ASP A 152 13.88 36.86 -2.53
CA ASP A 152 14.46 38.07 -3.05
C ASP A 152 13.62 38.65 -4.17
N GLU A 153 13.06 39.80 -3.84
CA GLU A 153 12.57 40.83 -4.74
C GLU A 153 11.98 40.29 -6.06
N LYS A 154 10.69 40.44 -6.17
CA LYS A 154 9.96 40.20 -7.42
C LYS A 154 10.70 40.89 -8.58
N LEU A 155 11.67 40.17 -9.18
CA LEU A 155 12.57 40.70 -10.23
C LEU A 155 11.81 41.40 -11.37
N TRP A 156 10.57 40.93 -11.64
CA TRP A 156 9.67 41.51 -12.62
C TRP A 156 9.13 42.92 -12.23
N LYS A 157 9.29 43.34 -10.98
CA LYS A 157 8.99 44.70 -10.52
C LYS A 157 10.14 45.68 -10.77
N LYS A 158 11.35 45.21 -11.02
CA LYS A 158 12.47 46.10 -11.38
C LYS A 158 12.19 46.72 -12.73
N GLU A 159 12.31 48.02 -12.82
CA GLU A 159 11.97 48.79 -14.02
C GLU A 159 12.78 48.36 -15.26
N ALA A 160 14.06 47.95 -15.07
CA ALA A 160 14.88 47.40 -16.11
C ALA A 160 14.31 46.09 -16.70
N VAL A 161 13.80 45.20 -15.87
CA VAL A 161 13.20 43.92 -16.28
C VAL A 161 11.85 44.17 -16.95
N ARG A 162 11.04 45.09 -16.44
CA ARG A 162 9.77 45.49 -17.11
C ARG A 162 9.99 46.04 -18.48
N LYS A 163 11.01 46.89 -18.69
CA LYS A 163 11.33 47.42 -20.01
C LYS A 163 11.67 46.30 -21.00
N VAL A 164 12.42 45.28 -20.59
CA VAL A 164 12.73 44.14 -21.43
C VAL A 164 11.44 43.31 -21.74
N ILE A 165 10.60 43.07 -20.77
CA ILE A 165 9.36 42.29 -20.94
C ILE A 165 8.40 43.01 -21.91
N TYR A 166 8.28 44.35 -21.83
CA TYR A 166 7.41 45.14 -22.69
C TYR A 166 8.06 45.53 -24.03
N SER A 167 9.31 45.20 -24.30
CA SER A 167 9.98 45.42 -25.58
C SER A 167 10.04 44.17 -26.47
N LEU A 168 9.30 43.11 -26.07
CA LEU A 168 9.23 41.83 -26.81
C LEU A 168 7.99 41.76 -27.74
N ASP A 169 7.34 42.89 -28.05
CA ASP A 169 6.29 43.02 -29.06
C ASP A 169 6.92 43.32 -30.45
#